data_f8718864c9327fbf463c249cbb2fac8c
#
_entry.id   f8718864c9327fbf463c249cbb2fac8c
#
_cell.length_a   1.000
_cell.length_b   1.000
_cell.length_c   1.000
_cell.angle_alpha   90.00
_cell.angle_beta   90.00
_cell.angle_gamma   90.00
#
_symmetry.space_group_name_H-M   'P 1'
#
loop_
_entity.id
_entity.type
_entity.pdbx_description
1 polymer ?
#
loop_
_entity_poly.entity_id
_entity_poly.type
_entity_poly.pdbx_seq_one_letter_code
_entity_poly.pdbx_strand_id
1 'polypeptide(L)'
;GPLGTPTDLLDREHPGLELGPVKRVAVIGGGVGCAIAYPQAKYLHARGVEADVIAGFRSKDIVILEEEFKKACDHFYLTTDDGSCGEKGLVTDKLKTLIDSGIHYDAVIAIGPIIMMKFVCKTTEPYGIKTLVSLNPIMIDGTGMCGGCRVSVGGEMKFACVDGPDFDGHKVD
;
A
#
# COMPACT_ATOMS: atom_id res chain seq x y z
N GLY A 1 10.90 -21.35 1.25
CA GLY A 1 10.87 -19.88 1.13
C GLY A 1 12.22 -19.24 1.28
N PRO A 2 12.35 -17.94 1.05
CA PRO A 2 11.20 -17.06 0.85
C PRO A 2 10.48 -17.34 -0.49
N LEU A 3 9.18 -17.02 -0.54
CA LEU A 3 8.32 -17.15 -1.71
C LEU A 3 7.90 -15.76 -2.19
N GLY A 4 7.60 -15.64 -3.47
CA GLY A 4 7.21 -14.38 -4.10
C GLY A 4 8.39 -13.51 -4.50
N THR A 5 8.09 -12.35 -5.02
CA THR A 5 9.05 -11.32 -5.43
C THR A 5 9.12 -10.24 -4.36
N PRO A 6 10.30 -9.92 -3.82
CA PRO A 6 10.41 -8.89 -2.80
C PRO A 6 10.08 -7.52 -3.39
N THR A 7 9.38 -6.70 -2.61
CA THR A 7 9.09 -5.30 -2.95
C THR A 7 10.18 -4.43 -2.32
N ASP A 8 11.12 -4.01 -3.14
CA ASP A 8 12.09 -3.00 -2.74
C ASP A 8 11.94 -1.76 -3.61
N LEU A 9 11.21 -0.76 -3.11
CA LEU A 9 11.02 0.52 -3.80
C LEU A 9 12.32 1.31 -3.99
N LEU A 10 13.36 0.94 -3.26
CA LEU A 10 14.67 1.59 -3.32
C LEU A 10 15.61 0.86 -4.28
N ASP A 11 15.30 -0.38 -4.63
CA ASP A 11 15.98 -1.11 -5.67
C ASP A 11 15.42 -0.70 -7.04
N ARG A 12 16.28 -0.14 -7.89
CA ARG A 12 15.91 0.41 -9.20
C ARG A 12 15.41 -0.63 -10.21
N GLU A 13 15.48 -1.92 -9.86
CA GLU A 13 15.15 -3.05 -10.72
C GLU A 13 13.82 -3.73 -10.35
N HIS A 14 12.90 -3.03 -9.67
CA HIS A 14 11.60 -3.65 -9.37
C HIS A 14 10.86 -4.00 -10.68
N PRO A 15 10.58 -5.28 -10.95
CA PRO A 15 9.94 -5.71 -12.20
C PRO A 15 8.58 -5.02 -12.39
N GLY A 16 8.45 -4.24 -13.44
CA GLY A 16 7.18 -3.60 -13.82
C GLY A 16 6.89 -2.26 -13.15
N LEU A 17 7.77 -1.75 -12.28
CA LEU A 17 7.65 -0.43 -11.70
C LEU A 17 8.94 0.36 -11.94
N GLU A 18 8.94 1.20 -12.97
CA GLU A 18 10.03 2.15 -13.18
C GLU A 18 9.85 3.34 -12.22
N LEU A 19 10.54 3.28 -11.09
CA LEU A 19 10.64 4.40 -10.15
C LEU A 19 11.96 5.13 -10.35
N GLY A 20 11.89 6.45 -10.38
CA GLY A 20 13.05 7.31 -10.20
C GLY A 20 13.55 7.28 -8.74
N PRO A 21 14.44 8.21 -8.35
CA PRO A 21 14.85 8.33 -6.95
C PRO A 21 13.63 8.65 -6.09
N VAL A 22 13.31 7.72 -5.17
CA VAL A 22 12.17 7.83 -4.25
C VAL A 22 12.59 8.63 -3.03
N LYS A 23 11.90 9.73 -2.75
CA LYS A 23 12.16 10.62 -1.61
C LYS A 23 11.02 10.62 -0.62
N ARG A 24 9.76 10.54 -1.10
CA ARG A 24 8.57 10.57 -0.26
C ARG A 24 7.53 9.56 -0.74
N VAL A 25 7.03 8.75 0.18
CA VAL A 25 6.07 7.67 -0.08
C VAL A 25 4.88 7.79 0.87
N ALA A 26 3.66 7.64 0.34
CA ALA A 26 2.50 7.40 1.19
C ALA A 26 2.26 5.90 1.33
N VAL A 27 2.22 5.40 2.56
CA VAL A 27 1.90 4.01 2.90
C VAL A 27 0.49 3.95 3.48
N ILE A 28 -0.41 3.32 2.77
CA ILE A 28 -1.84 3.27 3.12
C ILE A 28 -2.19 1.88 3.61
N GLY A 29 -2.62 1.80 4.86
CA GLY A 29 -3.09 0.57 5.49
C GLY A 29 -4.60 0.59 5.74
N GLY A 30 -5.29 -0.50 5.43
CA GLY A 30 -6.72 -0.66 5.74
C GLY A 30 -6.97 -1.86 6.65
N GLY A 31 -7.51 -1.61 7.86
CA GLY A 31 -7.79 -2.65 8.83
C GLY A 31 -6.57 -3.52 9.15
N VAL A 32 -6.68 -4.83 9.01
CA VAL A 32 -5.57 -5.78 9.24
C VAL A 32 -4.39 -5.53 8.28
N GLY A 33 -4.62 -4.92 7.10
CA GLY A 33 -3.55 -4.54 6.18
C GLY A 33 -2.51 -3.60 6.80
N CYS A 34 -2.84 -2.89 7.87
CA CYS A 34 -1.90 -2.08 8.64
C CYS A 34 -0.76 -2.91 9.23
N ALA A 35 -0.98 -4.18 9.56
CA ALA A 35 0.07 -5.07 10.06
C ALA A 35 1.15 -5.35 9.00
N ILE A 36 0.78 -5.33 7.71
CA ILE A 36 1.70 -5.50 6.58
C ILE A 36 2.29 -4.15 6.16
N ALA A 37 1.53 -3.07 6.26
CA ALA A 37 1.98 -1.72 5.96
C ALA A 37 3.09 -1.23 6.93
N TYR A 38 3.01 -1.65 8.19
CA TYR A 38 3.95 -1.22 9.23
C TYR A 38 5.43 -1.54 8.90
N PRO A 39 5.83 -2.78 8.59
CA PRO A 39 7.22 -3.06 8.27
C PRO A 39 7.71 -2.32 7.03
N GLN A 40 6.85 -2.04 6.05
CA GLN A 40 7.21 -1.26 4.86
C GLN A 40 7.48 0.21 5.21
N ALA A 41 6.59 0.84 5.98
CA ALA A 41 6.79 2.22 6.45
C ALA A 41 8.08 2.34 7.27
N LYS A 42 8.29 1.41 8.21
CA LYS A 42 9.50 1.35 9.04
C LYS A 42 10.78 1.20 8.21
N TYR A 43 10.74 0.34 7.18
CA TYR A 43 11.87 0.13 6.28
C TYR A 43 12.22 1.39 5.49
N LEU A 44 11.22 2.05 4.90
CA LEU A 44 11.41 3.28 4.13
C LEU A 44 11.98 4.40 5.00
N HIS A 45 11.37 4.64 6.16
CA HIS A 45 11.81 5.65 7.11
C HIS A 45 13.26 5.39 7.58
N ALA A 46 13.61 4.14 7.90
CA ALA A 46 14.99 3.77 8.29
C ALA A 46 16.02 3.97 7.18
N ARG A 47 15.62 4.06 5.92
CA ARG A 47 16.47 4.33 4.76
C ARG A 47 16.47 5.80 4.34
N GLY A 48 15.85 6.69 5.12
CA GLY A 48 15.83 8.13 4.88
C GLY A 48 14.81 8.56 3.81
N VAL A 49 13.84 7.70 3.49
CA VAL A 49 12.68 8.09 2.67
C VAL A 49 11.62 8.64 3.61
N GLU A 50 11.08 9.81 3.29
CA GLU A 50 9.98 10.41 4.02
C GLU A 50 8.73 9.55 3.85
N ALA A 51 8.30 8.90 4.93
CA ALA A 51 7.18 7.98 4.93
C ALA A 51 5.97 8.60 5.63
N ASP A 52 4.92 8.86 4.87
CA ASP A 52 3.61 9.27 5.39
C ASP A 52 2.70 8.05 5.48
N VAL A 53 2.20 7.74 6.67
CA VAL A 53 1.28 6.62 6.85
C VAL A 53 -0.15 7.11 7.00
N ILE A 54 -1.06 6.53 6.23
CA ILE A 54 -2.51 6.74 6.36
C ILE A 54 -3.13 5.40 6.75
N ALA A 55 -3.55 5.27 8.01
CA ALA A 55 -4.18 4.06 8.53
C ALA A 55 -5.70 4.25 8.65
N GLY A 56 -6.46 3.37 8.02
CA GLY A 56 -7.92 3.42 8.01
C GLY A 56 -8.56 2.22 8.70
N PHE A 57 -9.55 2.50 9.54
CA PHE A 57 -10.32 1.50 10.27
C PHE A 57 -11.81 1.85 10.25
N ARG A 58 -12.67 0.89 10.57
CA ARG A 58 -14.10 1.18 10.72
C ARG A 58 -14.41 1.97 11.98
N SER A 59 -13.75 1.62 13.09
CA SER A 59 -13.99 2.17 14.42
C SER A 59 -12.75 2.05 15.30
N LYS A 60 -12.73 2.78 16.42
CA LYS A 60 -11.62 2.84 17.37
C LYS A 60 -11.22 1.49 17.96
N ASP A 61 -12.19 0.62 18.23
CA ASP A 61 -11.99 -0.68 18.90
C ASP A 61 -11.16 -1.68 18.09
N ILE A 62 -11.02 -1.46 16.77
CA ILE A 62 -10.22 -2.30 15.89
C ILE A 62 -8.93 -1.62 15.39
N VAL A 63 -8.57 -0.46 15.95
CA VAL A 63 -7.31 0.23 15.63
C VAL A 63 -6.15 -0.57 16.19
N ILE A 64 -5.15 -0.83 15.34
CA ILE A 64 -3.92 -1.54 15.71
C ILE A 64 -2.68 -0.71 15.34
N LEU A 65 -1.59 -0.91 16.05
CA LEU A 65 -0.24 -0.39 15.75
C LEU A 65 -0.12 1.14 15.70
N GLU A 66 -1.03 1.89 16.32
CA GLU A 66 -1.01 3.35 16.29
C GLU A 66 0.30 3.91 16.85
N GLU A 67 0.73 3.44 18.03
CA GLU A 67 1.94 3.92 18.69
C GLU A 67 3.22 3.45 18.00
N GLU A 68 3.17 2.28 17.36
CA GLU A 68 4.27 1.75 16.56
C GLU A 68 4.47 2.58 15.28
N PHE A 69 3.38 2.90 14.58
CA PHE A 69 3.45 3.75 13.39
C PHE A 69 4.00 5.14 13.70
N LYS A 70 3.55 5.79 14.77
CA LYS A 70 4.06 7.11 15.19
C LYS A 70 5.57 7.15 15.39
N LYS A 71 6.20 5.99 15.68
CA LYS A 71 7.65 5.85 15.87
C LYS A 71 8.39 5.43 14.61
N ALA A 72 7.67 4.96 13.60
CA ALA A 72 8.22 4.29 12.43
C ALA A 72 7.98 5.04 11.11
N CYS A 73 7.40 6.25 11.17
CA CYS A 73 7.14 7.08 10.00
C CYS A 73 7.32 8.56 10.34
N ASP A 74 7.37 9.41 9.33
CA ASP A 74 7.54 10.86 9.49
C ASP A 74 6.21 11.52 9.87
N HIS A 75 5.11 11.11 9.20
CA HIS A 75 3.77 11.60 9.49
C HIS A 75 2.79 10.43 9.57
N PHE A 76 1.97 10.43 10.61
CA PHE A 76 0.94 9.41 10.82
C PHE A 76 -0.46 10.04 10.83
N TYR A 77 -1.32 9.51 9.98
CA TYR A 77 -2.72 9.94 9.85
C TYR A 77 -3.64 8.74 10.13
N LEU A 78 -4.51 8.88 11.11
CA LEU A 78 -5.50 7.88 11.47
C LEU A 78 -6.88 8.33 11.00
N THR A 79 -7.59 7.48 10.29
CA THR A 79 -8.97 7.71 9.88
C THR A 79 -9.87 6.60 10.40
N THR A 80 -11.10 6.93 10.78
CA THR A 80 -12.15 5.95 11.08
C THR A 80 -13.44 6.32 10.37
N ASP A 81 -14.14 5.30 9.84
CA ASP A 81 -15.38 5.51 9.07
C ASP A 81 -16.46 6.18 9.93
N ASP A 82 -16.55 5.78 11.21
CA ASP A 82 -17.54 6.30 12.17
C ASP A 82 -17.09 7.61 12.87
N GLY A 83 -15.81 7.98 12.78
CA GLY A 83 -15.24 9.14 13.44
C GLY A 83 -14.96 8.94 14.94
N SER A 84 -14.93 7.70 15.42
CA SER A 84 -14.70 7.38 16.84
C SER A 84 -13.23 7.60 17.28
N CYS A 85 -12.28 7.69 16.33
CA CYS A 85 -10.88 7.99 16.58
C CYS A 85 -10.23 8.58 15.33
N GLY A 86 -9.29 9.50 15.51
CA GLY A 86 -8.63 10.17 14.39
C GLY A 86 -9.58 11.06 13.58
N GLU A 87 -9.34 11.18 12.29
CA GLU A 87 -10.21 11.92 11.37
C GLU A 87 -11.36 11.01 10.90
N LYS A 88 -12.58 11.56 10.81
CA LYS A 88 -13.71 10.84 10.23
C LYS A 88 -13.60 10.83 8.72
N GLY A 89 -13.63 9.65 8.11
CA GLY A 89 -13.61 9.50 6.65
C GLY A 89 -12.75 8.34 6.18
N LEU A 90 -12.56 8.27 4.86
CA LEU A 90 -11.82 7.21 4.21
C LEU A 90 -10.34 7.60 4.02
N VAL A 91 -9.48 6.61 3.93
CA VAL A 91 -8.05 6.83 3.62
C VAL A 91 -7.82 7.56 2.29
N THR A 92 -8.71 7.36 1.33
CA THR A 92 -8.68 8.03 0.02
C THR A 92 -8.97 9.52 0.11
N ASP A 93 -9.86 9.93 1.00
CA ASP A 93 -10.19 11.35 1.22
C ASP A 93 -8.98 12.05 1.85
N LYS A 94 -8.35 11.40 2.84
CA LYS A 94 -7.13 11.91 3.45
C LYS A 94 -5.98 11.99 2.44
N LEU A 95 -5.75 10.93 1.66
CA LEU A 95 -4.73 10.93 0.61
C LEU A 95 -4.93 12.08 -0.37
N LYS A 96 -6.16 12.23 -0.86
CA LYS A 96 -6.51 13.32 -1.78
C LYS A 96 -6.25 14.70 -1.15
N THR A 97 -6.64 14.89 0.10
CA THR A 97 -6.40 16.15 0.83
C THR A 97 -4.92 16.47 0.93
N LEU A 98 -4.07 15.48 1.20
CA LEU A 98 -2.61 15.66 1.28
C LEU A 98 -2.02 16.04 -0.09
N ILE A 99 -2.42 15.35 -1.16
CA ILE A 99 -1.98 15.67 -2.52
C ILE A 99 -2.44 17.07 -2.92
N ASP A 100 -3.71 17.41 -2.69
CA ASP A 100 -4.28 18.73 -3.03
C ASP A 100 -3.64 19.88 -2.20
N SER A 101 -3.10 19.58 -1.02
CA SER A 101 -2.33 20.55 -0.22
C SER A 101 -0.92 20.84 -0.76
N GLY A 102 -0.53 20.19 -1.84
CA GLY A 102 0.77 20.38 -2.49
C GLY A 102 1.85 19.37 -2.06
N ILE A 103 1.50 18.35 -1.30
CA ILE A 103 2.43 17.26 -0.99
C ILE A 103 2.61 16.40 -2.23
N HIS A 104 3.87 16.24 -2.63
CA HIS A 104 4.23 15.40 -3.78
C HIS A 104 4.74 14.04 -3.29
N TYR A 105 4.10 12.96 -3.74
CA TYR A 105 4.52 11.59 -3.50
C TYR A 105 5.15 10.99 -4.75
N ASP A 106 6.31 10.37 -4.61
CA ASP A 106 6.97 9.63 -5.69
C ASP A 106 6.29 8.29 -5.92
N ALA A 107 5.75 7.70 -4.85
CA ALA A 107 4.97 6.47 -4.92
C ALA A 107 3.93 6.40 -3.78
N VAL A 108 2.92 5.58 -3.99
CA VAL A 108 1.92 5.19 -2.99
C VAL A 108 1.91 3.67 -2.86
N ILE A 109 1.90 3.16 -1.64
CA ILE A 109 1.72 1.74 -1.34
C ILE A 109 0.36 1.57 -0.67
N ALA A 110 -0.48 0.69 -1.18
CA ALA A 110 -1.81 0.44 -0.60
C ALA A 110 -1.97 -1.03 -0.23
N ILE A 111 -2.29 -1.29 1.04
CA ILE A 111 -2.40 -2.62 1.62
C ILE A 111 -3.68 -2.71 2.45
N GLY A 112 -4.61 -3.56 2.02
CA GLY A 112 -5.88 -3.72 2.72
C GLY A 112 -6.97 -4.32 1.84
N PRO A 113 -8.24 -4.03 2.13
CA PRO A 113 -9.35 -4.53 1.31
C PRO A 113 -9.21 -4.13 -0.16
N ILE A 114 -9.54 -5.06 -1.07
CA ILE A 114 -9.44 -4.84 -2.53
C ILE A 114 -10.15 -3.55 -2.96
N ILE A 115 -11.34 -3.31 -2.42
CA ILE A 115 -12.11 -2.12 -2.75
C ILE A 115 -11.38 -0.83 -2.34
N MET A 116 -10.69 -0.82 -1.20
CA MET A 116 -9.87 0.31 -0.75
C MET A 116 -8.70 0.53 -1.72
N MET A 117 -7.95 -0.52 -2.03
CA MET A 117 -6.81 -0.43 -2.96
C MET A 117 -7.24 0.08 -4.34
N LYS A 118 -8.38 -0.40 -4.85
CA LYS A 118 -8.97 0.10 -6.11
C LYS A 118 -9.26 1.60 -6.05
N PHE A 119 -9.83 2.10 -4.96
CA PHE A 119 -10.11 3.53 -4.83
C PHE A 119 -8.84 4.35 -4.61
N VAL A 120 -7.82 3.82 -3.93
CA VAL A 120 -6.51 4.47 -3.85
C VAL A 120 -5.91 4.64 -5.24
N CYS A 121 -5.91 3.59 -6.08
CA CYS A 121 -5.43 3.68 -7.47
C CYS A 121 -6.18 4.75 -8.27
N LYS A 122 -7.52 4.78 -8.18
CA LYS A 122 -8.33 5.82 -8.84
C LYS A 122 -8.03 7.23 -8.34
N THR A 123 -7.64 7.38 -7.08
CA THR A 123 -7.27 8.68 -6.50
C THR A 123 -5.91 9.14 -7.01
N THR A 124 -4.95 8.25 -7.18
CA THR A 124 -3.58 8.58 -7.60
C THR A 124 -3.41 8.71 -9.11
N GLU A 125 -4.23 8.02 -9.90
CA GLU A 125 -4.16 7.98 -11.36
C GLU A 125 -4.18 9.38 -12.02
N PRO A 126 -5.09 10.32 -11.65
CA PRO A 126 -5.12 11.66 -12.27
C PRO A 126 -3.85 12.48 -12.00
N TYR A 127 -3.12 12.17 -10.94
CA TYR A 127 -1.87 12.85 -10.57
C TYR A 127 -0.63 12.15 -11.13
N GLY A 128 -0.79 11.03 -11.82
CA GLY A 128 0.31 10.23 -12.37
C GLY A 128 1.22 9.61 -11.30
N ILE A 129 0.73 9.46 -10.07
CA ILE A 129 1.51 8.90 -8.96
C ILE A 129 1.53 7.38 -9.07
N LYS A 130 2.71 6.79 -9.12
CA LYS A 130 2.89 5.33 -9.12
C LYS A 130 2.29 4.71 -7.86
N THR A 131 1.47 3.69 -8.03
CA THR A 131 0.76 3.07 -6.92
C THR A 131 0.96 1.56 -6.93
N LEU A 132 1.55 1.04 -5.85
CA LEU A 132 1.64 -0.39 -5.59
C LEU A 132 0.47 -0.85 -4.74
N VAL A 133 -0.06 -2.01 -5.09
CA VAL A 133 -1.09 -2.69 -4.30
C VAL A 133 -0.60 -4.07 -3.89
N SER A 134 -0.77 -4.40 -2.62
CA SER A 134 -0.42 -5.73 -2.10
C SER A 134 -1.64 -6.64 -2.18
N LEU A 135 -1.67 -7.50 -3.20
CA LEU A 135 -2.80 -8.39 -3.44
C LEU A 135 -2.72 -9.64 -2.58
N ASN A 136 -3.84 -9.99 -1.97
CA ASN A 136 -3.98 -11.15 -1.10
C ASN A 136 -5.11 -12.08 -1.58
N PRO A 137 -4.96 -12.73 -2.76
CA PRO A 137 -5.90 -13.75 -3.21
C PRO A 137 -5.76 -15.03 -2.38
N ILE A 138 -6.67 -15.99 -2.61
CA ILE A 138 -6.60 -17.31 -1.97
C ILE A 138 -5.22 -17.94 -2.20
N MET A 139 -4.57 -18.34 -1.12
CA MET A 139 -3.27 -18.99 -1.15
C MET A 139 -3.40 -20.44 -0.67
N ILE A 140 -3.01 -21.39 -1.51
CA ILE A 140 -3.10 -22.83 -1.23
C ILE A 140 -1.71 -23.40 -0.99
N ASP A 141 -0.83 -23.41 -2.01
CA ASP A 141 0.51 -23.96 -1.87
C ASP A 141 1.64 -22.92 -1.79
N GLY A 142 1.44 -21.74 -2.38
CA GLY A 142 2.42 -20.66 -2.36
C GLY A 142 3.61 -20.84 -3.34
N THR A 143 3.63 -21.87 -4.18
CA THR A 143 4.75 -22.20 -5.06
C THR A 143 4.49 -21.94 -6.56
N GLY A 144 3.28 -21.48 -6.89
CA GLY A 144 2.84 -21.26 -8.28
C GLY A 144 2.25 -22.49 -8.96
N MET A 145 2.26 -23.67 -8.31
CA MET A 145 1.83 -24.92 -8.94
C MET A 145 0.30 -25.05 -9.03
N CYS A 146 -0.43 -24.68 -7.96
CA CYS A 146 -1.88 -24.90 -7.90
C CYS A 146 -2.70 -23.88 -8.70
N GLY A 147 -2.12 -22.70 -9.02
CA GLY A 147 -2.81 -21.63 -9.74
C GLY A 147 -3.98 -20.97 -8.96
N GLY A 148 -4.10 -21.19 -7.66
CA GLY A 148 -5.19 -20.63 -6.84
C GLY A 148 -5.09 -19.11 -6.66
N CYS A 149 -3.89 -18.54 -6.67
CA CYS A 149 -3.61 -17.13 -6.44
C CYS A 149 -3.48 -16.31 -7.74
N ARG A 150 -4.19 -16.71 -8.80
CA ARG A 150 -4.16 -16.00 -10.08
C ARG A 150 -4.74 -14.60 -9.95
N VAL A 151 -4.06 -13.65 -10.58
CA VAL A 151 -4.48 -12.25 -10.75
C VAL A 151 -4.21 -11.83 -12.19
N SER A 152 -4.96 -10.88 -12.71
CA SER A 152 -4.72 -10.29 -14.02
C SER A 152 -4.05 -8.93 -13.85
N VAL A 153 -2.91 -8.71 -14.48
CA VAL A 153 -2.14 -7.48 -14.39
C VAL A 153 -1.67 -7.08 -15.78
N GLY A 154 -2.21 -5.99 -16.29
CA GLY A 154 -1.92 -5.50 -17.64
C GLY A 154 -2.31 -6.48 -18.75
N GLY A 155 -3.42 -7.22 -18.55
CA GLY A 155 -3.89 -8.25 -19.48
C GLY A 155 -3.12 -9.57 -19.41
N GLU A 156 -2.11 -9.69 -18.55
CA GLU A 156 -1.36 -10.93 -18.33
C GLU A 156 -1.77 -11.62 -17.03
N MET A 157 -1.85 -12.95 -17.08
CA MET A 157 -2.08 -13.75 -15.87
C MET A 157 -0.79 -13.85 -15.07
N LYS A 158 -0.88 -13.49 -13.78
CA LYS A 158 0.22 -13.58 -12.80
C LYS A 158 -0.20 -14.44 -11.61
N PHE A 159 0.77 -14.93 -10.85
CA PHE A 159 0.54 -15.66 -9.61
C PHE A 159 1.06 -14.82 -8.44
N ALA A 160 0.18 -14.38 -7.54
CA ALA A 160 0.59 -13.52 -6.43
C ALA A 160 1.66 -14.16 -5.53
N CYS A 161 1.72 -15.49 -5.43
CA CYS A 161 2.74 -16.21 -4.66
C CYS A 161 4.13 -16.27 -5.33
N VAL A 162 4.23 -15.97 -6.63
CA VAL A 162 5.48 -16.02 -7.40
C VAL A 162 5.86 -14.63 -7.88
N ASP A 163 4.94 -13.96 -8.58
CA ASP A 163 5.17 -12.65 -9.23
C ASP A 163 4.94 -11.46 -8.28
N GLY A 164 4.18 -11.67 -7.21
CA GLY A 164 3.80 -10.68 -6.21
C GLY A 164 4.39 -10.95 -4.83
N PRO A 165 3.77 -10.44 -3.77
CA PRO A 165 2.37 -10.01 -3.68
C PRO A 165 2.05 -8.60 -4.22
N ASP A 166 3.06 -7.77 -4.45
CA ASP A 166 2.88 -6.38 -4.80
C ASP A 166 2.93 -6.19 -6.32
N PHE A 167 1.98 -5.40 -6.84
CA PHE A 167 1.83 -5.14 -8.26
C PHE A 167 1.56 -3.65 -8.52
N ASP A 168 1.85 -3.19 -9.75
CA ASP A 168 1.40 -1.88 -10.22
C ASP A 168 -0.13 -1.84 -10.21
N GLY A 169 -0.69 -1.08 -9.27
CA GLY A 169 -2.12 -1.03 -9.04
C GLY A 169 -2.93 -0.44 -10.20
N HIS A 170 -2.29 0.34 -11.07
CA HIS A 170 -2.95 0.90 -12.27
C HIS A 170 -3.02 -0.13 -13.42
N LYS A 171 -2.35 -1.28 -13.28
CA LYS A 171 -2.37 -2.37 -14.25
C LYS A 171 -3.18 -3.59 -13.78
N VAL A 172 -3.66 -3.59 -12.54
CA VAL A 172 -4.53 -4.66 -12.02
C VAL A 172 -5.91 -4.52 -12.62
N ASP A 173 -6.42 -5.59 -13.27
CA ASP A 173 -7.72 -5.66 -13.94
C ASP A 173 -8.89 -5.95 -12.98
#